data_71ac77f4f7615e7be04014f3ffdbca06
#
_entry.id   71ac77f4f7615e7be04014f3ffdbca06
#
_cell.length_a   1.000
_cell.length_b   1.000
_cell.length_c   1.000
_cell.angle_alpha   90.00
_cell.angle_beta   90.00
_cell.angle_gamma   90.00
#
_symmetry.space_group_name_H-M   'P 1'
#
loop_
_entity.id
_entity.type
_entity.pdbx_description
1 polymer ?
#
loop_
_entity_poly.entity_id
_entity_poly.type
_entity_poly.pdbx_seq_one_letter_code
_entity_poly.pdbx_strand_id
1 'polypeptide(L)'
;MQLPPVFPPLTVTDQMGRQVAVPFPPRRIVSLVPSQTELLFDLGLGARVVGLTKFCVHPAEARQSATVVGGTKNFDFAKIDALRPDLVIGNKEENYQEGIEQLAARYPVWMSDITTLPESLEMIRRVGLLTGRKEAGDALAADIAASFAALAPALELIPAAYFIWRKPYMVAATGTFIDEMLARAGFRNVFGHLSRYPEISPEQLQAAAPRQILLSSEPYPFAEKHLAEFQQLCPSARVRIVDGELFSWYGSRLRLSPPYLQSLISAD
;
A
#
# COMPACT_ATOMS: atom_id res chain seq x y z
N MET A 1 0.61 -43.54 -6.42
CA MET A 1 0.44 -42.10 -6.28
C MET A 1 1.56 -41.61 -5.35
N GLN A 2 2.64 -41.03 -5.91
CA GLN A 2 3.75 -40.53 -5.10
C GLN A 2 3.27 -39.32 -4.33
N LEU A 3 3.46 -39.29 -3.01
CA LEU A 3 3.26 -38.09 -2.19
C LEU A 3 4.19 -36.99 -2.71
N PRO A 4 3.70 -35.75 -2.85
CA PRO A 4 4.56 -34.66 -3.27
C PRO A 4 5.71 -34.48 -2.25
N PRO A 5 6.91 -34.12 -2.70
CA PRO A 5 8.06 -33.95 -1.82
C PRO A 5 7.71 -32.92 -0.73
N VAL A 6 7.92 -33.34 0.53
CA VAL A 6 7.78 -32.46 1.71
C VAL A 6 9.10 -31.70 1.82
N PHE A 7 9.10 -30.43 1.41
CA PHE A 7 10.23 -29.54 1.66
C PHE A 7 10.21 -29.06 3.11
N PRO A 8 11.36 -28.84 3.73
CA PRO A 8 11.41 -28.22 5.05
C PRO A 8 10.78 -26.81 4.99
N PRO A 9 10.17 -26.34 6.09
CA PRO A 9 9.64 -24.98 6.14
C PRO A 9 10.76 -23.96 5.90
N LEU A 10 10.45 -22.91 5.15
CA LEU A 10 11.34 -21.78 4.94
C LEU A 10 11.16 -20.79 6.10
N THR A 11 12.23 -20.50 6.83
CA THR A 11 12.21 -19.46 7.86
C THR A 11 12.68 -18.14 7.26
N VAL A 12 11.85 -17.11 7.36
CA VAL A 12 12.13 -15.77 6.87
C VAL A 12 11.91 -14.74 7.96
N THR A 13 12.67 -13.65 7.94
CA THR A 13 12.40 -12.49 8.80
C THR A 13 11.39 -11.58 8.11
N ASP A 14 10.32 -11.21 8.79
CA ASP A 14 9.38 -10.20 8.27
C ASP A 14 9.89 -8.76 8.51
N GLN A 15 9.15 -7.75 8.00
CA GLN A 15 9.58 -6.37 8.19
C GLN A 15 9.31 -5.81 9.60
N MET A 16 8.67 -6.60 10.47
CA MET A 16 8.55 -6.34 11.90
C MET A 16 9.69 -6.98 12.72
N GLY A 17 10.70 -7.60 12.06
CA GLY A 17 11.82 -8.28 12.70
C GLY A 17 11.51 -9.66 13.26
N ARG A 18 10.32 -10.24 12.98
CA ARG A 18 9.90 -11.53 13.51
C ARG A 18 10.36 -12.68 12.59
N GLN A 19 10.77 -13.79 13.17
CA GLN A 19 11.05 -15.02 12.44
C GLN A 19 9.74 -15.77 12.16
N VAL A 20 9.46 -16.04 10.88
CA VAL A 20 8.26 -16.73 10.43
C VAL A 20 8.64 -17.99 9.69
N ALA A 21 8.25 -19.15 10.22
CA ALA A 21 8.43 -20.44 9.55
C ALA A 21 7.21 -20.74 8.66
N VAL A 22 7.41 -20.77 7.35
CA VAL A 22 6.35 -20.95 6.35
C VAL A 22 6.51 -22.29 5.65
N PRO A 23 5.46 -23.13 5.56
CA PRO A 23 5.47 -24.32 4.68
C PRO A 23 5.84 -23.90 3.25
N PHE A 24 6.86 -24.55 2.65
CA PHE A 24 7.39 -24.05 1.39
C PHE A 24 7.16 -25.02 0.22
N PRO A 25 6.69 -24.52 -0.92
CA PRO A 25 6.04 -23.21 -1.11
C PRO A 25 4.60 -23.20 -0.54
N PRO A 26 4.13 -22.10 0.03
CA PRO A 26 2.76 -22.01 0.57
C PRO A 26 1.73 -22.22 -0.55
N ARG A 27 0.64 -22.89 -0.21
CA ARG A 27 -0.41 -23.27 -1.17
C ARG A 27 -1.76 -22.60 -0.88
N ARG A 28 -1.95 -22.12 0.34
CA ARG A 28 -3.21 -21.54 0.82
C ARG A 28 -2.93 -20.21 1.52
N ILE A 29 -2.93 -19.14 0.73
CA ILE A 29 -2.55 -17.80 1.18
C ILE A 29 -3.82 -17.01 1.49
N VAL A 30 -3.86 -16.39 2.68
CA VAL A 30 -4.83 -15.35 3.02
C VAL A 30 -4.10 -14.01 2.97
N SER A 31 -4.58 -13.09 2.13
CA SER A 31 -4.03 -11.73 2.01
C SER A 31 -4.96 -10.72 2.65
N LEU A 32 -4.45 -10.00 3.67
CA LEU A 32 -5.22 -9.01 4.43
C LEU A 32 -5.00 -7.57 3.94
N VAL A 33 -4.29 -7.39 2.82
CA VAL A 33 -3.86 -6.09 2.29
C VAL A 33 -4.14 -6.01 0.78
N PRO A 34 -4.83 -4.97 0.30
CA PRO A 34 -5.19 -4.84 -1.12
C PRO A 34 -3.98 -4.84 -2.06
N SER A 35 -2.98 -3.99 -1.81
CA SER A 35 -1.78 -3.86 -2.65
C SER A 35 -0.94 -5.15 -2.70
N GLN A 36 -0.89 -5.90 -1.60
CA GLN A 36 -0.20 -7.20 -1.54
C GLN A 36 -1.01 -8.32 -2.20
N THR A 37 -2.35 -8.21 -2.19
CA THR A 37 -3.19 -9.12 -2.98
C THR A 37 -2.90 -8.98 -4.47
N GLU A 38 -2.89 -7.75 -4.99
CA GLU A 38 -2.53 -7.48 -6.38
C GLU A 38 -1.13 -8.03 -6.71
N LEU A 39 -0.15 -7.77 -5.84
CA LEU A 39 1.20 -8.32 -5.99
C LEU A 39 1.20 -9.86 -6.11
N LEU A 40 0.44 -10.57 -5.28
CA LEU A 40 0.35 -12.03 -5.35
C LEU A 40 -0.20 -12.50 -6.70
N PHE A 41 -1.21 -11.82 -7.24
CA PHE A 41 -1.74 -12.15 -8.57
C PHE A 41 -0.72 -11.86 -9.67
N ASP A 42 -0.01 -10.75 -9.63
CA ASP A 42 1.04 -10.39 -10.58
C ASP A 42 2.24 -11.35 -10.54
N LEU A 43 2.50 -11.96 -9.38
CA LEU A 43 3.48 -13.04 -9.24
C LEU A 43 2.97 -14.43 -9.71
N GLY A 44 1.75 -14.48 -10.28
CA GLY A 44 1.14 -15.72 -10.77
C GLY A 44 0.68 -16.66 -9.66
N LEU A 45 0.29 -16.12 -8.51
CA LEU A 45 -0.12 -16.89 -7.33
C LEU A 45 -1.64 -16.82 -7.06
N GLY A 46 -2.43 -16.25 -7.97
CA GLY A 46 -3.87 -16.08 -7.79
C GLY A 46 -4.60 -17.35 -7.37
N ALA A 47 -4.27 -18.50 -7.96
CA ALA A 47 -4.85 -19.80 -7.60
C ALA A 47 -4.51 -20.28 -6.17
N ARG A 48 -3.51 -19.67 -5.52
CA ARG A 48 -3.12 -19.96 -4.12
C ARG A 48 -3.74 -18.99 -3.12
N VAL A 49 -4.28 -17.85 -3.57
CA VAL A 49 -4.99 -16.90 -2.73
C VAL A 49 -6.38 -17.46 -2.45
N VAL A 50 -6.58 -17.98 -1.24
CA VAL A 50 -7.85 -18.60 -0.82
C VAL A 50 -8.76 -17.64 -0.03
N GLY A 51 -8.19 -16.55 0.50
CA GLY A 51 -8.91 -15.53 1.25
C GLY A 51 -8.31 -14.15 1.05
N LEU A 52 -9.15 -13.12 1.04
CA LEU A 52 -8.77 -11.72 0.85
C LEU A 52 -9.78 -10.79 1.53
N THR A 53 -9.44 -9.51 1.69
CA THR A 53 -10.35 -8.52 2.26
C THR A 53 -11.31 -7.96 1.20
N LYS A 54 -12.42 -7.37 1.65
CA LYS A 54 -13.39 -6.70 0.76
C LYS A 54 -12.80 -5.52 -0.03
N PHE A 55 -11.64 -5.00 0.39
CA PHE A 55 -10.93 -3.90 -0.25
C PHE A 55 -9.92 -4.36 -1.32
N CYS A 56 -9.70 -5.66 -1.47
CA CYS A 56 -8.88 -6.23 -2.53
C CYS A 56 -9.67 -6.20 -3.86
N VAL A 57 -9.62 -5.08 -4.55
CA VAL A 57 -10.37 -4.81 -5.79
C VAL A 57 -9.55 -5.10 -7.05
N HIS A 58 -8.25 -5.28 -6.91
CA HIS A 58 -7.35 -5.60 -8.01
C HIS A 58 -6.66 -6.97 -7.80
N PRO A 59 -6.54 -7.77 -8.87
CA PRO A 59 -7.30 -7.63 -10.11
C PRO A 59 -8.80 -7.88 -9.90
N ALA A 60 -9.65 -7.45 -10.83
CA ALA A 60 -11.10 -7.49 -10.67
C ALA A 60 -11.66 -8.90 -10.36
N GLU A 61 -11.00 -9.94 -10.89
CA GLU A 61 -11.36 -11.34 -10.66
C GLU A 61 -10.97 -11.87 -9.28
N ALA A 62 -10.09 -11.20 -8.53
CA ALA A 62 -9.59 -11.69 -7.24
C ALA A 62 -10.73 -12.01 -6.26
N ARG A 63 -11.75 -11.14 -6.18
CA ARG A 63 -12.91 -11.32 -5.30
C ARG A 63 -13.87 -12.42 -5.74
N GLN A 64 -13.75 -12.89 -6.98
CA GLN A 64 -14.55 -14.01 -7.51
C GLN A 64 -13.84 -15.36 -7.28
N SER A 65 -12.52 -15.35 -7.18
CA SER A 65 -11.68 -16.55 -7.04
C SER A 65 -11.35 -16.91 -5.60
N ALA A 66 -11.53 -15.99 -4.63
CA ALA A 66 -11.18 -16.20 -3.24
C ALA A 66 -12.28 -15.73 -2.27
N THR A 67 -12.28 -16.29 -1.05
CA THR A 67 -13.27 -15.95 -0.02
C THR A 67 -13.00 -14.57 0.57
N VAL A 68 -14.02 -13.71 0.63
CA VAL A 68 -13.93 -12.42 1.34
C VAL A 68 -14.01 -12.67 2.86
N VAL A 69 -12.87 -12.43 3.54
CA VAL A 69 -12.71 -12.67 4.99
C VAL A 69 -12.98 -11.43 5.86
N GLY A 70 -13.58 -10.38 5.31
CA GLY A 70 -13.90 -9.14 6.05
C GLY A 70 -13.16 -7.93 5.53
N GLY A 71 -12.89 -6.95 6.38
CA GLY A 71 -12.09 -5.77 6.06
C GLY A 71 -10.67 -5.85 6.63
N THR A 72 -9.81 -4.85 6.33
CA THR A 72 -8.42 -4.80 6.81
C THR A 72 -8.32 -4.62 8.33
N LYS A 73 -9.30 -3.94 8.94
CA LYS A 73 -9.36 -3.69 10.40
C LYS A 73 -10.37 -4.56 11.15
N ASN A 74 -11.08 -5.47 10.46
CA ASN A 74 -12.13 -6.29 11.06
C ASN A 74 -12.35 -7.58 10.25
N PHE A 75 -11.34 -8.41 10.13
CA PHE A 75 -11.47 -9.69 9.44
C PHE A 75 -12.19 -10.75 10.30
N ASP A 76 -12.81 -11.72 9.63
CA ASP A 76 -13.59 -12.80 10.20
C ASP A 76 -12.71 -14.03 10.45
N PHE A 77 -12.38 -14.29 11.71
CA PHE A 77 -11.53 -15.41 12.11
C PHE A 77 -12.12 -16.77 11.74
N ALA A 78 -13.45 -16.93 11.85
CA ALA A 78 -14.08 -18.22 11.54
C ALA A 78 -13.96 -18.55 10.04
N LYS A 79 -14.07 -17.53 9.17
CA LYS A 79 -13.82 -17.70 7.73
C LYS A 79 -12.37 -18.04 7.45
N ILE A 80 -11.42 -17.34 8.11
CA ILE A 80 -9.99 -17.63 7.95
C ILE A 80 -9.67 -19.05 8.41
N ASP A 81 -10.22 -19.50 9.57
CA ASP A 81 -10.03 -20.84 10.09
C ASP A 81 -10.59 -21.92 9.14
N ALA A 82 -11.75 -21.70 8.56
CA ALA A 82 -12.33 -22.61 7.55
C ALA A 82 -11.45 -22.75 6.31
N LEU A 83 -10.71 -21.70 5.95
CA LEU A 83 -9.76 -21.71 4.83
C LEU A 83 -8.47 -22.47 5.14
N ARG A 84 -8.13 -22.68 6.41
CA ARG A 84 -6.88 -23.37 6.85
C ARG A 84 -5.65 -22.85 6.10
N PRO A 85 -5.30 -21.57 6.21
CA PRO A 85 -4.17 -21.00 5.49
C PRO A 85 -2.85 -21.59 5.97
N ASP A 86 -1.90 -21.72 5.07
CA ASP A 86 -0.50 -22.04 5.38
C ASP A 86 0.41 -20.78 5.33
N LEU A 87 -0.17 -19.65 4.95
CA LEU A 87 0.44 -18.32 5.03
C LEU A 87 -0.66 -17.26 5.12
N VAL A 88 -0.49 -16.32 6.05
CA VAL A 88 -1.24 -15.07 6.10
C VAL A 88 -0.28 -13.91 5.83
N ILE A 89 -0.66 -12.99 4.95
CA ILE A 89 0.13 -11.79 4.64
C ILE A 89 -0.65 -10.56 5.13
N GLY A 90 0.03 -9.73 5.92
CA GLY A 90 -0.52 -8.49 6.48
C GLY A 90 0.46 -7.31 6.41
N ASN A 91 -0.02 -6.16 6.87
CA ASN A 91 0.76 -4.93 6.98
C ASN A 91 0.44 -4.22 8.29
N LYS A 92 1.45 -3.63 8.89
CA LYS A 92 1.36 -2.96 10.19
C LYS A 92 0.37 -1.79 10.22
N GLU A 93 0.31 -1.01 9.16
CA GLU A 93 -0.57 0.15 9.06
C GLU A 93 -2.01 -0.26 8.72
N GLU A 94 -2.17 -1.25 7.84
CA GLU A 94 -3.46 -1.70 7.33
C GLU A 94 -4.24 -2.56 8.33
N ASN A 95 -3.55 -3.37 9.13
CA ASN A 95 -4.18 -4.33 10.02
C ASN A 95 -4.12 -3.89 11.48
N TYR A 96 -5.03 -4.40 12.32
CA TYR A 96 -5.01 -4.13 13.75
C TYR A 96 -4.19 -5.19 14.48
N GLN A 97 -3.42 -4.75 15.46
CA GLN A 97 -2.41 -5.56 16.13
C GLN A 97 -2.98 -6.81 16.78
N GLU A 98 -4.05 -6.67 17.57
CA GLU A 98 -4.63 -7.79 18.34
C GLU A 98 -5.13 -8.91 17.42
N GLY A 99 -5.68 -8.55 16.27
CA GLY A 99 -6.15 -9.54 15.30
C GLY A 99 -4.99 -10.28 14.62
N ILE A 100 -3.90 -9.58 14.32
CA ILE A 100 -2.68 -10.18 13.78
C ILE A 100 -2.04 -11.12 14.82
N GLU A 101 -1.97 -10.75 16.08
CA GLU A 101 -1.45 -11.60 17.16
C GLU A 101 -2.28 -12.88 17.33
N GLN A 102 -3.62 -12.79 17.26
CA GLN A 102 -4.51 -13.95 17.29
C GLN A 102 -4.30 -14.89 16.09
N LEU A 103 -4.06 -14.35 14.89
CA LEU A 103 -3.74 -15.18 13.74
C LEU A 103 -2.35 -15.81 13.86
N ALA A 104 -1.36 -15.06 14.33
CA ALA A 104 0.01 -15.54 14.47
C ALA A 104 0.17 -16.66 15.51
N ALA A 105 -0.76 -16.76 16.48
CA ALA A 105 -0.83 -17.89 17.41
C ALA A 105 -1.24 -19.22 16.74
N ARG A 106 -1.80 -19.16 15.51
CA ARG A 106 -2.37 -20.33 14.83
C ARG A 106 -1.79 -20.60 13.44
N TYR A 107 -1.29 -19.56 12.79
CA TYR A 107 -0.82 -19.60 11.38
C TYR A 107 0.51 -18.88 11.23
N PRO A 108 1.32 -19.23 10.21
CA PRO A 108 2.41 -18.38 9.78
C PRO A 108 1.85 -17.02 9.29
N VAL A 109 2.20 -15.93 9.97
CA VAL A 109 1.79 -14.57 9.60
C VAL A 109 3.03 -13.75 9.29
N TRP A 110 3.18 -13.36 8.04
CA TRP A 110 4.24 -12.47 7.56
C TRP A 110 3.71 -11.03 7.46
N MET A 111 4.40 -10.09 8.08
CA MET A 111 3.99 -8.68 8.14
C MET A 111 4.97 -7.78 7.41
N SER A 112 4.44 -6.84 6.64
CA SER A 112 5.19 -5.71 6.12
C SER A 112 5.05 -4.47 7.01
N ASP A 113 6.07 -3.61 6.98
CA ASP A 113 6.10 -2.26 7.54
C ASP A 113 6.80 -1.36 6.51
N ILE A 114 6.05 -0.47 5.86
CA ILE A 114 6.50 0.21 4.64
C ILE A 114 6.16 1.69 4.74
N THR A 115 7.20 2.51 4.70
CA THR A 115 7.11 3.97 4.65
C THR A 115 7.93 4.57 3.49
N THR A 116 8.80 3.75 2.87
CA THR A 116 9.71 4.18 1.80
C THR A 116 9.66 3.25 0.59
N LEU A 117 10.08 3.73 -0.58
CA LEU A 117 10.23 2.91 -1.78
C LEU A 117 11.22 1.75 -1.58
N PRO A 118 12.42 1.92 -0.97
CA PRO A 118 13.31 0.79 -0.69
C PRO A 118 12.65 -0.33 0.13
N GLU A 119 11.87 0.00 1.15
CA GLU A 119 11.13 -0.99 1.96
C GLU A 119 10.05 -1.71 1.15
N SER A 120 9.37 -1.00 0.24
CA SER A 120 8.44 -1.61 -0.70
C SER A 120 9.12 -2.60 -1.65
N LEU A 121 10.24 -2.21 -2.24
CA LEU A 121 11.04 -3.09 -3.12
C LEU A 121 11.56 -4.33 -2.38
N GLU A 122 11.96 -4.16 -1.12
CA GLU A 122 12.34 -5.28 -0.27
C GLU A 122 11.15 -6.20 0.00
N MET A 123 9.97 -5.66 0.33
CA MET A 123 8.74 -6.42 0.51
C MET A 123 8.43 -7.28 -0.72
N ILE A 124 8.48 -6.71 -1.92
CA ILE A 124 8.22 -7.42 -3.18
C ILE A 124 9.18 -8.62 -3.33
N ARG A 125 10.49 -8.42 -3.08
CA ARG A 125 11.50 -9.50 -3.13
C ARG A 125 11.23 -10.58 -2.10
N ARG A 126 10.90 -10.19 -0.85
CA ARG A 126 10.61 -11.13 0.24
C ARG A 126 9.33 -11.92 -0.01
N VAL A 127 8.27 -11.29 -0.50
CA VAL A 127 7.04 -11.99 -0.91
C VAL A 127 7.33 -12.97 -2.04
N GLY A 128 8.13 -12.57 -3.04
CA GLY A 128 8.60 -13.47 -4.09
C GLY A 128 9.36 -14.68 -3.52
N LEU A 129 10.31 -14.46 -2.62
CA LEU A 129 11.11 -15.51 -1.98
C LEU A 129 10.22 -16.49 -1.19
N LEU A 130 9.41 -15.96 -0.26
CA LEU A 130 8.60 -16.81 0.65
C LEU A 130 7.50 -17.59 -0.06
N THR A 131 7.09 -17.16 -1.25
CA THR A 131 6.05 -17.85 -2.06
C THR A 131 6.60 -18.73 -3.18
N GLY A 132 7.95 -18.84 -3.31
CA GLY A 132 8.61 -19.59 -4.37
C GLY A 132 8.54 -18.92 -5.75
N ARG A 133 8.52 -17.58 -5.77
CA ARG A 133 8.54 -16.71 -6.96
C ARG A 133 9.68 -15.71 -6.93
N LYS A 134 10.83 -16.13 -6.39
CA LYS A 134 11.99 -15.26 -6.14
C LYS A 134 12.40 -14.48 -7.39
N GLU A 135 12.60 -15.14 -8.52
CA GLU A 135 13.05 -14.52 -9.77
C GLU A 135 12.04 -13.46 -10.27
N ALA A 136 10.74 -13.78 -10.19
CA ALA A 136 9.69 -12.85 -10.58
C ALA A 136 9.62 -11.63 -9.64
N GLY A 137 9.77 -11.86 -8.34
CA GLY A 137 9.81 -10.78 -7.35
C GLY A 137 11.03 -9.86 -7.53
N ASP A 138 12.21 -10.45 -7.75
CA ASP A 138 13.45 -9.69 -7.99
C ASP A 138 13.35 -8.87 -9.28
N ALA A 139 12.85 -9.45 -10.37
CA ALA A 139 12.65 -8.74 -11.65
C ALA A 139 11.66 -7.59 -11.50
N LEU A 140 10.50 -7.84 -10.88
CA LEU A 140 9.49 -6.79 -10.64
C LEU A 140 10.05 -5.64 -9.80
N ALA A 141 10.77 -5.94 -8.72
CA ALA A 141 11.38 -4.91 -7.88
C ALA A 141 12.45 -4.11 -8.64
N ALA A 142 13.22 -4.76 -9.52
CA ALA A 142 14.22 -4.09 -10.36
C ALA A 142 13.56 -3.14 -11.38
N ASP A 143 12.49 -3.58 -12.04
CA ASP A 143 11.75 -2.78 -13.02
C ASP A 143 11.12 -1.54 -12.37
N ILE A 144 10.51 -1.69 -11.18
CA ILE A 144 9.97 -0.57 -10.42
C ILE A 144 11.10 0.41 -10.04
N ALA A 145 12.22 -0.10 -9.50
CA ALA A 145 13.35 0.73 -9.12
C ALA A 145 13.89 1.54 -10.32
N ALA A 146 14.03 0.90 -11.48
CA ALA A 146 14.49 1.56 -12.71
C ALA A 146 13.49 2.66 -13.16
N SER A 147 12.18 2.39 -13.09
CA SER A 147 11.14 3.36 -13.47
C SER A 147 11.15 4.59 -12.56
N PHE A 148 11.35 4.42 -11.26
CA PHE A 148 11.48 5.55 -10.33
C PHE A 148 12.80 6.30 -10.50
N ALA A 149 13.90 5.61 -10.83
CA ALA A 149 15.19 6.25 -11.11
C ALA A 149 15.17 7.08 -12.40
N ALA A 150 14.28 6.77 -13.32
CA ALA A 150 14.09 7.51 -14.56
C ALA A 150 13.22 8.78 -14.42
N LEU A 151 12.60 9.01 -13.25
CA LEU A 151 11.87 10.25 -13.00
C LEU A 151 12.81 11.45 -13.12
N ALA A 152 12.39 12.44 -13.91
CA ALA A 152 13.15 13.68 -14.03
C ALA A 152 13.19 14.39 -12.66
N PRO A 153 14.36 14.82 -12.19
CA PRO A 153 14.44 15.58 -10.95
C PRO A 153 13.68 16.90 -11.10
N ALA A 154 12.86 17.24 -10.11
CA ALA A 154 12.19 18.53 -10.09
C ALA A 154 13.23 19.65 -9.89
N LEU A 155 13.20 20.68 -10.76
CA LEU A 155 14.06 21.86 -10.62
C LEU A 155 13.74 22.67 -9.36
N GLU A 156 12.46 22.71 -9.00
CA GLU A 156 11.95 23.34 -7.80
C GLU A 156 10.83 22.45 -7.23
N LEU A 157 10.86 22.24 -5.91
CA LEU A 157 9.82 21.46 -5.25
C LEU A 157 8.54 22.28 -5.08
N ILE A 158 7.43 21.75 -5.53
CA ILE A 158 6.12 22.41 -5.47
C ILE A 158 5.51 22.19 -4.06
N PRO A 159 5.24 23.27 -3.28
CA PRO A 159 4.58 23.13 -1.99
C PRO A 159 3.19 22.51 -2.12
N ALA A 160 2.97 21.35 -1.49
CA ALA A 160 1.72 20.60 -1.62
C ALA A 160 1.18 20.13 -0.27
N ALA A 161 -0.14 20.06 -0.16
CA ALA A 161 -0.87 19.39 0.92
C ALA A 161 -1.62 18.19 0.32
N TYR A 162 -1.49 17.02 0.93
CA TYR A 162 -2.16 15.79 0.47
C TYR A 162 -3.21 15.36 1.48
N PHE A 163 -4.48 15.39 1.11
CA PHE A 163 -5.61 15.06 1.96
C PHE A 163 -6.06 13.62 1.76
N ILE A 164 -6.23 12.92 2.88
CA ILE A 164 -6.73 11.55 2.94
C ILE A 164 -8.14 11.45 3.54
N TRP A 165 -8.60 12.49 4.26
CA TRP A 165 -9.91 12.51 4.91
C TRP A 165 -10.47 13.92 5.00
N ARG A 166 -11.82 14.06 5.00
CA ARG A 166 -12.48 15.37 4.91
C ARG A 166 -13.02 15.88 6.24
N LYS A 167 -13.59 15.04 7.09
CA LYS A 167 -14.19 15.46 8.37
C LYS A 167 -13.84 14.46 9.45
N PRO A 168 -12.82 14.76 10.27
CA PRO A 168 -11.98 15.99 10.24
C PRO A 168 -11.09 16.05 8.99
N TYR A 169 -10.46 17.21 8.72
CA TYR A 169 -9.43 17.28 7.69
C TYR A 169 -8.17 16.56 8.16
N MET A 170 -7.78 15.50 7.46
CA MET A 170 -6.55 14.77 7.75
C MET A 170 -5.65 14.77 6.52
N VAL A 171 -4.37 15.00 6.76
CA VAL A 171 -3.34 15.04 5.72
C VAL A 171 -2.31 13.93 5.91
N ALA A 172 -1.64 13.53 4.84
CA ALA A 172 -0.46 12.70 4.93
C ALA A 172 0.75 13.60 5.27
N ALA A 173 1.47 13.25 6.33
CA ALA A 173 2.66 13.94 6.81
C ALA A 173 3.86 13.00 6.83
N THR A 174 4.99 13.40 7.45
CA THR A 174 6.20 12.58 7.47
C THR A 174 5.99 11.20 8.11
N GLY A 175 6.78 10.22 7.68
CA GLY A 175 6.68 8.84 8.14
C GLY A 175 5.53 8.05 7.51
N THR A 176 5.01 8.51 6.36
CA THR A 176 4.03 7.80 5.53
C THR A 176 4.60 7.49 4.16
N PHE A 177 4.14 6.42 3.52
CA PHE A 177 4.53 6.10 2.14
C PHE A 177 4.09 7.19 1.15
N ILE A 178 2.97 7.87 1.44
CA ILE A 178 2.47 9.00 0.64
C ILE A 178 3.47 10.16 0.65
N ASP A 179 4.10 10.47 1.79
CA ASP A 179 5.11 11.53 1.89
C ASP A 179 6.34 11.21 1.02
N GLU A 180 6.79 9.97 1.02
CA GLU A 180 7.85 9.48 0.13
C GLU A 180 7.46 9.66 -1.36
N MET A 181 6.21 9.32 -1.73
CA MET A 181 5.73 9.46 -3.10
C MET A 181 5.59 10.94 -3.51
N LEU A 182 5.17 11.82 -2.60
CA LEU A 182 5.15 13.27 -2.82
C LEU A 182 6.56 13.79 -3.15
N ALA A 183 7.55 13.43 -2.34
CA ALA A 183 8.93 13.84 -2.57
C ALA A 183 9.46 13.37 -3.93
N ARG A 184 9.18 12.12 -4.31
CA ARG A 184 9.57 11.56 -5.62
C ARG A 184 8.86 12.21 -6.79
N ALA A 185 7.63 12.65 -6.57
CA ALA A 185 6.85 13.39 -7.56
C ALA A 185 7.32 14.86 -7.73
N GLY A 186 8.26 15.35 -6.92
CA GLY A 186 8.71 16.74 -6.98
C GLY A 186 7.86 17.70 -6.12
N PHE A 187 7.08 17.18 -5.18
CA PHE A 187 6.37 18.00 -4.21
C PHE A 187 7.15 18.15 -2.91
N ARG A 188 7.01 19.31 -2.28
CA ARG A 188 7.40 19.56 -0.89
C ARG A 188 6.15 19.52 -0.02
N ASN A 189 6.04 18.52 0.83
CA ASN A 189 4.92 18.41 1.75
C ASN A 189 4.94 19.57 2.75
N VAL A 190 3.92 20.45 2.72
CA VAL A 190 3.82 21.62 3.63
C VAL A 190 3.57 21.20 5.08
N PHE A 191 3.09 19.96 5.29
CA PHE A 191 2.87 19.36 6.62
C PHE A 191 3.95 18.33 6.99
N GLY A 192 5.09 18.28 6.28
CA GLY A 192 6.19 17.38 6.55
C GLY A 192 6.86 17.57 7.94
N HIS A 193 6.55 18.63 8.67
CA HIS A 193 6.96 18.86 10.05
C HIS A 193 6.06 18.12 11.08
N LEU A 194 4.91 17.61 10.67
CA LEU A 194 4.02 16.77 11.46
C LEU A 194 4.32 15.29 11.20
N SER A 195 3.66 14.38 11.92
CA SER A 195 3.90 12.94 11.83
C SER A 195 2.64 12.17 11.45
N ARG A 196 2.77 11.19 10.58
CA ARG A 196 1.72 10.24 10.18
C ARG A 196 0.54 10.93 9.49
N TYR A 197 -0.64 10.85 10.06
CA TYR A 197 -1.90 11.36 9.49
C TYR A 197 -2.57 12.33 10.48
N PRO A 198 -2.01 13.53 10.66
CA PRO A 198 -2.56 14.48 11.60
C PRO A 198 -3.87 15.11 11.10
N GLU A 199 -4.71 15.47 12.05
CA GLU A 199 -5.80 16.41 11.80
C GLU A 199 -5.23 17.83 11.71
N ILE A 200 -5.77 18.64 10.80
CA ILE A 200 -5.42 20.03 10.63
C ILE A 200 -6.68 20.91 10.59
N SER A 201 -6.54 22.17 11.02
CA SER A 201 -7.61 23.15 10.86
C SER A 201 -7.53 23.91 9.53
N PRO A 202 -8.63 24.55 9.10
CA PRO A 202 -8.61 25.47 7.96
C PRO A 202 -7.53 26.55 8.05
N GLU A 203 -7.32 27.11 9.26
CA GLU A 203 -6.32 28.16 9.51
C GLU A 203 -4.90 27.64 9.34
N GLN A 204 -4.63 26.41 9.78
CA GLN A 204 -3.35 25.74 9.56
C GLN A 204 -3.08 25.51 8.08
N LEU A 205 -4.11 25.11 7.31
CA LEU A 205 -3.99 24.95 5.86
C LEU A 205 -3.67 26.28 5.16
N GLN A 206 -4.38 27.35 5.54
CA GLN A 206 -4.14 28.70 5.00
C GLN A 206 -2.74 29.22 5.35
N ALA A 207 -2.31 29.02 6.59
CA ALA A 207 -0.97 29.43 7.04
C ALA A 207 0.16 28.65 6.34
N ALA A 208 -0.07 27.37 6.00
CA ALA A 208 0.89 26.54 5.27
C ALA A 208 1.04 26.96 3.80
N ALA A 209 0.07 27.70 3.25
CA ALA A 209 0.05 28.29 1.91
C ALA A 209 0.53 27.33 0.79
N PRO A 210 -0.08 26.15 0.62
CA PRO A 210 0.30 25.21 -0.42
C PRO A 210 0.02 25.81 -1.81
N ARG A 211 0.87 25.52 -2.79
CA ARG A 211 0.58 25.79 -4.22
C ARG A 211 -0.34 24.72 -4.82
N GLN A 212 -0.28 23.50 -4.29
CA GLN A 212 -1.10 22.37 -4.73
C GLN A 212 -1.86 21.77 -3.54
N ILE A 213 -3.14 21.48 -3.71
CA ILE A 213 -3.95 20.69 -2.78
C ILE A 213 -4.37 19.42 -3.53
N LEU A 214 -3.85 18.29 -3.07
CA LEU A 214 -4.09 16.99 -3.66
C LEU A 214 -5.11 16.25 -2.81
N LEU A 215 -6.29 15.98 -3.38
CA LEU A 215 -7.40 15.28 -2.72
C LEU A 215 -7.38 13.82 -3.17
N SER A 216 -7.05 12.92 -2.28
CA SER A 216 -6.93 11.49 -2.59
C SER A 216 -8.28 10.86 -2.91
N SER A 217 -8.33 9.98 -3.92
CA SER A 217 -9.53 9.18 -4.21
C SER A 217 -9.83 8.14 -3.14
N GLU A 218 -8.89 7.85 -2.23
CA GLU A 218 -9.00 6.91 -1.11
C GLU A 218 -8.16 7.36 0.11
N PRO A 219 -8.42 6.89 1.33
CA PRO A 219 -9.58 6.07 1.74
C PRO A 219 -10.88 6.87 1.77
N TYR A 220 -10.84 8.19 1.90
CA TYR A 220 -12.01 9.04 1.71
C TYR A 220 -12.21 9.30 0.22
N PRO A 221 -13.41 9.02 -0.34
CA PRO A 221 -13.66 9.16 -1.77
C PRO A 221 -13.86 10.63 -2.17
N PHE A 222 -12.76 11.39 -2.21
CA PHE A 222 -12.84 12.76 -2.72
C PHE A 222 -13.32 12.75 -4.18
N ALA A 223 -14.16 13.73 -4.53
CA ALA A 223 -14.78 13.88 -5.83
C ALA A 223 -14.93 15.36 -6.18
N GLU A 224 -15.25 15.69 -7.42
CA GLU A 224 -15.35 17.06 -7.94
C GLU A 224 -16.17 18.01 -7.06
N LYS A 225 -17.25 17.52 -6.43
CA LYS A 225 -18.08 18.28 -5.47
C LYS A 225 -17.31 18.87 -4.28
N HIS A 226 -16.09 18.35 -4.01
CA HIS A 226 -15.26 18.81 -2.88
C HIS A 226 -14.25 19.88 -3.30
N LEU A 227 -13.96 20.05 -4.60
CA LEU A 227 -12.96 20.98 -5.09
C LEU A 227 -13.23 22.42 -4.65
N ALA A 228 -14.49 22.86 -4.78
CA ALA A 228 -14.89 24.24 -4.43
C ALA A 228 -14.64 24.59 -2.96
N GLU A 229 -14.83 23.64 -2.04
CA GLU A 229 -14.58 23.82 -0.60
C GLU A 229 -13.10 24.15 -0.36
N PHE A 230 -12.18 23.34 -0.90
CA PHE A 230 -10.75 23.57 -0.73
C PHE A 230 -10.24 24.79 -1.50
N GLN A 231 -10.85 25.10 -2.65
CA GLN A 231 -10.54 26.30 -3.41
C GLN A 231 -10.94 27.58 -2.67
N GLN A 232 -12.02 27.55 -1.88
CA GLN A 232 -12.41 28.66 -1.01
C GLN A 232 -11.47 28.83 0.18
N LEU A 233 -10.96 27.72 0.74
CA LEU A 233 -9.99 27.77 1.85
C LEU A 233 -8.63 28.32 1.39
N CYS A 234 -8.19 27.97 0.20
CA CYS A 234 -6.90 28.41 -0.36
C CYS A 234 -7.10 28.88 -1.82
N PRO A 235 -7.55 30.13 -2.04
CA PRO A 235 -7.87 30.61 -3.40
C PRO A 235 -6.69 30.61 -4.37
N SER A 236 -5.47 30.74 -3.87
CA SER A 236 -4.23 30.72 -4.69
C SER A 236 -3.70 29.32 -4.99
N ALA A 237 -4.21 28.28 -4.32
CA ALA A 237 -3.78 26.91 -4.55
C ALA A 237 -4.51 26.30 -5.75
N ARG A 238 -3.82 25.45 -6.49
CA ARG A 238 -4.48 24.56 -7.45
C ARG A 238 -5.00 23.32 -6.72
N VAL A 239 -6.32 23.14 -6.73
CA VAL A 239 -6.96 21.97 -6.10
C VAL A 239 -7.29 20.92 -7.16
N ARG A 240 -6.86 19.68 -6.93
CA ARG A 240 -7.16 18.56 -7.84
C ARG A 240 -7.37 17.24 -7.10
N ILE A 241 -8.15 16.37 -7.68
CA ILE A 241 -8.28 14.98 -7.24
C ILE A 241 -7.12 14.19 -7.80
N VAL A 242 -6.53 13.33 -6.99
CA VAL A 242 -5.46 12.42 -7.38
C VAL A 242 -5.84 10.97 -7.11
N ASP A 243 -5.29 10.08 -7.90
CA ASP A 243 -5.43 8.64 -7.69
C ASP A 243 -4.66 8.22 -6.44
N GLY A 244 -5.40 7.90 -5.38
CA GLY A 244 -4.82 7.52 -4.08
C GLY A 244 -4.04 6.22 -4.15
N GLU A 245 -4.48 5.26 -4.96
CA GLU A 245 -3.79 3.97 -5.10
C GLU A 245 -2.37 4.14 -5.64
N LEU A 246 -2.15 5.11 -6.54
CA LEU A 246 -0.82 5.38 -7.12
C LEU A 246 0.13 6.12 -6.17
N PHE A 247 -0.38 6.61 -5.02
CA PHE A 247 0.41 7.19 -3.94
C PHE A 247 0.59 6.27 -2.73
N SER A 248 -0.35 5.32 -2.52
CA SER A 248 -0.41 4.55 -1.27
C SER A 248 -0.19 3.05 -1.43
N TRP A 249 -0.38 2.48 -2.64
CA TRP A 249 -0.25 1.04 -2.86
C TRP A 249 1.19 0.63 -3.15
N TYR A 250 1.85 0.17 -2.13
CA TYR A 250 3.24 -0.33 -2.15
C TYR A 250 3.30 -1.80 -2.62
N GLY A 251 3.21 -2.06 -3.87
CA GLY A 251 3.25 -3.40 -4.46
C GLY A 251 3.54 -3.31 -5.95
N SER A 252 3.04 -4.25 -6.72
CA SER A 252 3.22 -4.28 -8.17
C SER A 252 2.61 -3.07 -8.90
N ARG A 253 1.60 -2.41 -8.29
CA ARG A 253 0.99 -1.18 -8.82
C ARG A 253 1.97 -0.02 -8.96
N LEU A 254 3.06 -0.02 -8.19
CA LEU A 254 4.13 0.98 -8.31
C LEU A 254 4.75 1.09 -9.70
N ARG A 255 4.56 0.10 -10.58
CA ARG A 255 4.92 0.23 -12.00
C ARG A 255 4.17 1.36 -12.72
N LEU A 256 2.97 1.68 -12.24
CA LEU A 256 2.10 2.72 -12.83
C LEU A 256 2.35 4.10 -12.22
N SER A 257 2.97 4.16 -11.04
CA SER A 257 3.14 5.42 -10.30
C SER A 257 4.09 6.41 -11.00
N PRO A 258 5.29 6.06 -11.53
CA PRO A 258 6.21 7.04 -12.09
C PRO A 258 5.62 7.89 -13.21
N PRO A 259 5.01 7.35 -14.29
CA PRO A 259 4.43 8.17 -15.34
C PRO A 259 3.27 9.04 -14.84
N TYR A 260 2.48 8.53 -13.89
CA TYR A 260 1.41 9.30 -13.28
C TYR A 260 1.97 10.49 -12.46
N LEU A 261 2.95 10.24 -11.57
CA LEU A 261 3.59 11.27 -10.77
C LEU A 261 4.21 12.36 -11.65
N GLN A 262 4.90 11.96 -12.72
CA GLN A 262 5.48 12.89 -13.70
C GLN A 262 4.39 13.78 -14.36
N SER A 263 3.22 13.23 -14.67
CA SER A 263 2.12 13.97 -15.27
C SER A 263 1.56 15.06 -14.35
N LEU A 264 1.66 14.88 -13.02
CA LEU A 264 1.15 15.84 -12.05
C LEU A 264 1.98 17.15 -12.01
N ILE A 265 3.28 17.07 -12.30
CA ILE A 265 4.17 18.24 -12.31
C ILE A 265 4.32 18.86 -13.71
N SER A 266 4.12 18.06 -14.77
CA SER A 266 4.22 18.57 -16.16
C SER A 266 2.99 19.38 -16.61
N ALA A 267 1.91 19.34 -15.85
CA ALA A 267 0.65 20.02 -16.15
C ALA A 267 0.55 21.44 -15.53
N ASP A 268 1.64 21.97 -14.97
CA ASP A 268 1.73 23.34 -14.39
C ASP A 268 2.30 24.39 -15.35
#